data_8b337e289cd25ca5bd19698dd4941180
#
_entry.id   8b337e289cd25ca5bd19698dd4941180
#
_cell.length_a   1.000
_cell.length_b   1.000
_cell.length_c   1.000
_cell.angle_alpha   90.00
_cell.angle_beta   90.00
_cell.angle_gamma   90.00
#
_symmetry.space_group_name_H-M   'P 1'
#
loop_
_entity.id
_entity.type
_entity.pdbx_description
1 polymer ?
#
loop_
_entity_poly.entity_id
_entity_poly.type
_entity_poly.pdbx_seq_one_letter_code
_entity_poly.pdbx_strand_id
1 'polypeptide(L)'
;ALPFIPIFVGITIAMGYDAIVGLAIVSCATAIGYAGAFMNPFTVGTAQAIAELPIMSGSGFRILSHLAMIAVASLYTIRYALKVARNPQKSLVYGTKNEFAITEEELQKHPFTFRHILILLVFFAGVIALVYGCKYYGWYFTELSALFMIMGLISAILVGWNPNQIARSLEKSFRDISAACMMIGFARGILIVMQTGHIMDTFVYGMFMPLSALPQLAAAEAMLIVQTLLNFLIPSGSGQAVVSMPIMPPWQTCSV
;
A
#
# COMPACT_ATOMS: atom_id res chain seq x y z
N ALA A 1 1.17 -6.03 0.33
CA ALA A 1 0.31 -6.18 1.52
C ALA A 1 -0.30 -7.58 1.63
N LEU A 2 -0.85 -8.15 0.56
CA LEU A 2 -1.59 -9.42 0.57
C LEU A 2 -0.85 -10.59 1.29
N PRO A 3 0.44 -10.85 1.06
CA PRO A 3 1.13 -11.95 1.73
C PRO A 3 1.28 -11.79 3.25
N PHE A 4 1.17 -10.57 3.76
CA PHE A 4 1.27 -10.30 5.20
C PHE A 4 -0.05 -10.50 5.95
N ILE A 5 -1.19 -10.48 5.26
CA ILE A 5 -2.51 -10.61 5.87
C ILE A 5 -2.63 -11.91 6.69
N PRO A 6 -2.32 -13.11 6.16
CA PRO A 6 -2.42 -14.35 6.92
C PRO A 6 -1.57 -14.35 8.19
N ILE A 7 -0.37 -13.76 8.11
CA ILE A 7 0.57 -13.70 9.25
C ILE A 7 -0.01 -12.84 10.37
N PHE A 8 -0.44 -11.61 10.05
CA PHE A 8 -1.00 -10.71 11.06
C PHE A 8 -2.34 -11.18 11.59
N VAL A 9 -3.17 -11.80 10.75
CA VAL A 9 -4.42 -12.43 11.19
C VAL A 9 -4.14 -13.57 12.16
N GLY A 10 -3.18 -14.45 11.86
CA GLY A 10 -2.78 -15.53 12.75
C GLY A 10 -2.28 -15.01 14.11
N ILE A 11 -1.38 -14.02 14.09
CA ILE A 11 -0.84 -13.40 15.32
C ILE A 11 -1.96 -12.76 16.15
N THR A 12 -2.84 -11.98 15.53
CA THR A 12 -3.91 -11.28 16.28
C THR A 12 -4.92 -12.25 16.90
N ILE A 13 -5.24 -13.35 16.23
CA ILE A 13 -6.10 -14.40 16.78
C ILE A 13 -5.40 -15.08 17.97
N ALA A 14 -4.12 -15.41 17.85
CA ALA A 14 -3.34 -15.99 18.95
C ALA A 14 -3.21 -15.06 20.17
N MET A 15 -3.26 -13.74 19.94
CA MET A 15 -3.30 -12.73 21.02
C MET A 15 -4.70 -12.50 21.62
N GLY A 16 -5.71 -13.27 21.20
CA GLY A 16 -7.09 -13.15 21.71
C GLY A 16 -7.94 -12.06 21.04
N TYR A 17 -7.47 -11.52 19.91
CA TYR A 17 -8.26 -10.63 19.05
C TYR A 17 -8.95 -11.41 17.93
N ASP A 18 -9.58 -10.73 17.00
CA ASP A 18 -10.19 -11.35 15.82
C ASP A 18 -9.40 -11.12 14.53
N ALA A 19 -9.83 -11.79 13.46
CA ALA A 19 -9.22 -11.68 12.14
C ALA A 19 -9.32 -10.27 11.55
N ILE A 20 -10.36 -9.51 11.92
CA ILE A 20 -10.55 -8.13 11.42
C ILE A 20 -9.47 -7.20 11.96
N VAL A 21 -9.03 -7.40 13.21
CA VAL A 21 -7.89 -6.63 13.77
C VAL A 21 -6.64 -6.86 12.95
N GLY A 22 -6.31 -8.12 12.63
CA GLY A 22 -5.14 -8.46 11.80
C GLY A 22 -5.24 -7.88 10.38
N LEU A 23 -6.41 -8.01 9.77
CA LEU A 23 -6.69 -7.43 8.46
C LEU A 23 -6.58 -5.90 8.49
N ALA A 24 -7.13 -5.24 9.51
CA ALA A 24 -7.09 -3.79 9.66
C ALA A 24 -5.67 -3.27 9.83
N ILE A 25 -4.83 -3.95 10.62
CA ILE A 25 -3.42 -3.57 10.79
C ILE A 25 -2.72 -3.50 9.43
N VAL A 26 -2.83 -4.53 8.60
CA VAL A 26 -2.15 -4.57 7.29
C VAL A 26 -2.80 -3.61 6.30
N SER A 27 -4.14 -3.62 6.20
CA SER A 27 -4.85 -2.83 5.19
C SER A 27 -4.79 -1.33 5.48
N CYS A 28 -5.01 -0.91 6.74
CA CYS A 28 -4.92 0.50 7.12
C CYS A 28 -3.48 1.02 7.01
N ALA A 29 -2.48 0.23 7.45
CA ALA A 29 -1.08 0.63 7.32
C ALA A 29 -0.69 0.83 5.85
N THR A 30 -1.12 -0.08 4.96
CA THR A 30 -0.84 0.02 3.52
C THR A 30 -1.55 1.21 2.89
N ALA A 31 -2.84 1.39 3.19
CA ALA A 31 -3.64 2.48 2.62
C ALA A 31 -3.11 3.85 3.07
N ILE A 32 -2.81 4.01 4.35
CA ILE A 32 -2.26 5.26 4.90
C ILE A 32 -0.85 5.50 4.39
N GLY A 33 -0.01 4.47 4.36
CA GLY A 33 1.35 4.56 3.82
C GLY A 33 1.37 5.03 2.37
N TYR A 34 0.36 4.66 1.59
CA TYR A 34 0.22 5.09 0.20
C TYR A 34 -0.43 6.47 0.07
N ALA A 35 -1.57 6.70 0.71
CA ALA A 35 -2.34 7.94 0.61
C ALA A 35 -1.63 9.12 1.28
N GLY A 36 -1.00 8.89 2.43
CA GLY A 36 -0.27 9.91 3.19
C GLY A 36 1.21 10.03 2.84
N ALA A 37 1.67 9.39 1.77
CA ALA A 37 3.08 9.35 1.42
C ALA A 37 3.67 10.74 1.18
N PHE A 38 4.54 11.18 2.06
CA PHE A 38 5.18 12.50 1.98
C PHE A 38 6.43 12.54 1.09
N MET A 39 7.03 11.38 0.80
CA MET A 39 8.24 11.22 0.00
C MET A 39 8.12 10.14 -1.08
N ASN A 40 6.92 9.79 -1.52
CA ASN A 40 6.75 8.77 -2.54
C ASN A 40 7.16 9.31 -3.93
N PRO A 41 8.25 8.82 -4.54
CA PRO A 41 8.68 9.30 -5.85
C PRO A 41 7.69 8.96 -6.96
N PHE A 42 6.93 7.87 -6.81
CA PHE A 42 6.01 7.37 -7.83
C PHE A 42 4.70 8.14 -7.91
N THR A 43 4.26 8.75 -6.81
CA THR A 43 3.02 9.55 -6.78
C THR A 43 3.33 11.03 -6.63
N VAL A 44 3.87 11.42 -5.48
CA VAL A 44 4.19 12.82 -5.18
C VAL A 44 5.26 13.36 -6.11
N GLY A 45 6.35 12.62 -6.33
CA GLY A 45 7.43 13.05 -7.23
C GLY A 45 6.95 13.19 -8.67
N THR A 46 6.19 12.23 -9.20
CA THR A 46 5.61 12.31 -10.54
C THR A 46 4.65 13.49 -10.68
N ALA A 47 3.76 13.68 -9.70
CA ALA A 47 2.82 14.79 -9.72
C ALA A 47 3.53 16.15 -9.68
N GLN A 48 4.54 16.31 -8.83
CA GLN A 48 5.33 17.54 -8.74
C GLN A 48 6.16 17.82 -9.99
N ALA A 49 6.75 16.78 -10.60
CA ALA A 49 7.48 16.92 -11.85
C ALA A 49 6.60 17.42 -12.99
N ILE A 50 5.37 16.91 -13.11
CA ILE A 50 4.39 17.34 -14.12
C ILE A 50 3.89 18.77 -13.84
N ALA A 51 3.71 19.11 -12.57
CA ALA A 51 3.28 20.44 -12.13
C ALA A 51 4.42 21.48 -12.12
N GLU A 52 5.64 21.10 -12.54
CA GLU A 52 6.84 21.94 -12.52
C GLU A 52 7.19 22.51 -11.12
N LEU A 53 6.78 21.78 -10.08
CA LEU A 53 7.07 22.15 -8.70
C LEU A 53 8.38 21.51 -8.22
N PRO A 54 9.11 22.16 -7.31
CA PRO A 54 10.30 21.55 -6.72
C PRO A 54 9.98 20.22 -6.08
N ILE A 55 10.73 19.17 -6.42
CA ILE A 55 10.54 17.82 -5.91
C ILE A 55 10.62 17.84 -4.38
N MET A 56 9.66 17.18 -3.71
CA MET A 56 9.50 17.12 -2.26
C MET A 56 9.14 18.47 -1.58
N SER A 57 8.79 19.53 -2.35
CA SER A 57 8.24 20.74 -1.77
C SER A 57 6.97 20.46 -0.99
N GLY A 58 6.67 21.21 0.08
CA GLY A 58 5.50 21.02 0.93
C GLY A 58 5.53 19.73 1.78
N SER A 59 6.68 19.09 1.95
CA SER A 59 6.82 17.85 2.72
C SER A 59 6.38 18.00 4.19
N GLY A 60 6.58 19.16 4.81
CA GLY A 60 6.16 19.41 6.19
C GLY A 60 4.65 19.26 6.40
N PHE A 61 3.84 19.83 5.51
CA PHE A 61 2.39 19.66 5.55
C PHE A 61 1.97 18.20 5.34
N ARG A 62 2.61 17.51 4.37
CA ARG A 62 2.32 16.09 4.12
C ARG A 62 2.71 15.20 5.28
N ILE A 63 3.82 15.47 5.97
CA ILE A 63 4.19 14.75 7.20
C ILE A 63 3.13 14.93 8.27
N LEU A 64 2.66 16.15 8.50
CA LEU A 64 1.61 16.41 9.48
C LEU A 64 0.31 15.66 9.12
N SER A 65 -0.11 15.72 7.86
CA SER A 65 -1.28 14.99 7.37
C SER A 65 -1.12 13.48 7.51
N HIS A 66 0.06 12.95 7.22
CA HIS A 66 0.37 11.53 7.37
C HIS A 66 0.27 11.08 8.84
N LEU A 67 0.85 11.86 9.77
CA LEU A 67 0.76 11.59 11.20
C LEU A 67 -0.68 11.65 11.71
N ALA A 68 -1.48 12.61 11.23
CA ALA A 68 -2.90 12.69 11.57
C ALA A 68 -3.67 11.45 11.08
N MET A 69 -3.44 10.99 9.84
CA MET A 69 -4.06 9.77 9.31
C MET A 69 -3.65 8.53 10.09
N ILE A 70 -2.36 8.39 10.45
CA ILE A 70 -1.88 7.30 11.31
C ILE A 70 -2.60 7.33 12.66
N ALA A 71 -2.69 8.50 13.30
CA ALA A 71 -3.34 8.63 14.59
C ALA A 71 -4.82 8.22 14.55
N VAL A 72 -5.57 8.68 13.55
CA VAL A 72 -6.99 8.35 13.39
C VAL A 72 -7.19 6.86 13.17
N ALA A 73 -6.45 6.25 12.24
CA ALA A 73 -6.61 4.83 11.93
C ALA A 73 -6.13 3.93 13.08
N SER A 74 -5.02 4.29 13.73
CA SER A 74 -4.55 3.55 14.91
C SER A 74 -5.56 3.62 16.05
N LEU A 75 -6.11 4.79 16.33
CA LEU A 75 -7.12 4.97 17.36
C LEU A 75 -8.39 4.17 17.08
N TYR A 76 -8.84 4.15 15.82
CA TYR A 76 -9.99 3.36 15.40
C TYR A 76 -9.73 1.86 15.56
N THR A 77 -8.58 1.38 15.06
CA THR A 77 -8.19 -0.03 15.15
C THR A 77 -8.01 -0.47 16.61
N ILE A 78 -7.35 0.33 17.44
CA ILE A 78 -7.17 0.04 18.88
C ILE A 78 -8.53 -0.01 19.60
N ARG A 79 -9.43 0.94 19.33
CA ARG A 79 -10.78 0.92 19.93
C ARG A 79 -11.56 -0.34 19.56
N TYR A 80 -11.49 -0.75 18.31
CA TYR A 80 -12.12 -1.99 17.86
C TYR A 80 -11.47 -3.21 18.52
N ALA A 81 -10.15 -3.30 18.54
CA ALA A 81 -9.41 -4.37 19.18
C ALA A 81 -9.75 -4.50 20.66
N LEU A 82 -9.77 -3.40 21.41
CA LEU A 82 -10.15 -3.38 22.83
C LEU A 82 -11.61 -3.78 23.04
N LYS A 83 -12.52 -3.40 22.13
CA LYS A 83 -13.92 -3.80 22.19
C LYS A 83 -14.08 -5.31 22.03
N VAL A 84 -13.35 -5.92 21.09
CA VAL A 84 -13.36 -7.36 20.84
C VAL A 84 -12.69 -8.12 21.99
N ALA A 85 -11.55 -7.63 22.48
CA ALA A 85 -10.85 -8.25 23.61
C ALA A 85 -11.71 -8.30 24.89
N ARG A 86 -12.50 -7.23 25.15
CA ARG A 86 -13.41 -7.19 26.31
C ARG A 86 -14.66 -8.05 26.13
N ASN A 87 -15.13 -8.18 24.93
CA ASN A 87 -16.33 -8.96 24.61
C ASN A 87 -16.23 -9.58 23.22
N PRO A 88 -15.74 -10.83 23.11
CA PRO A 88 -15.57 -11.53 21.84
C PRO A 88 -16.84 -11.65 21.01
N GLN A 89 -18.01 -11.67 21.64
CA GLN A 89 -19.30 -11.73 20.93
C GLN A 89 -19.60 -10.46 20.10
N LYS A 90 -18.89 -9.34 20.37
CA LYS A 90 -19.00 -8.11 19.59
C LYS A 90 -18.08 -8.08 18.36
N SER A 91 -17.34 -9.14 18.12
CA SER A 91 -16.59 -9.33 16.87
C SER A 91 -17.54 -9.47 15.69
N LEU A 92 -17.24 -8.81 14.58
CA LEU A 92 -18.01 -8.92 13.34
C LEU A 92 -17.88 -10.31 12.68
N VAL A 93 -16.87 -11.08 13.07
CA VAL A 93 -16.59 -12.43 12.57
C VAL A 93 -16.72 -13.48 13.67
N TYR A 94 -17.50 -13.18 14.73
CA TYR A 94 -17.74 -14.11 15.82
C TYR A 94 -18.37 -15.40 15.31
N GLY A 95 -17.81 -16.55 15.71
CA GLY A 95 -18.30 -17.87 15.32
C GLY A 95 -17.89 -18.35 13.91
N THR A 96 -17.19 -17.52 13.13
CA THR A 96 -16.61 -17.99 11.84
C THR A 96 -15.33 -18.78 12.10
N LYS A 97 -15.18 -19.92 11.41
CA LYS A 97 -13.90 -20.65 11.41
C LYS A 97 -12.89 -19.85 10.62
N ASN A 98 -11.74 -19.60 11.20
CA ASN A 98 -10.65 -18.89 10.54
C ASN A 98 -9.54 -19.88 10.17
N GLU A 99 -9.27 -20.01 8.87
CA GLU A 99 -8.23 -20.91 8.34
C GLU A 99 -6.80 -20.47 8.72
N PHE A 100 -6.64 -19.22 9.15
CA PHE A 100 -5.35 -18.64 9.56
C PHE A 100 -5.16 -18.61 11.08
N ALA A 101 -6.07 -19.24 11.84
CA ALA A 101 -5.94 -19.32 13.29
C ALA A 101 -4.72 -20.18 13.64
N ILE A 102 -3.71 -19.57 14.23
CA ILE A 102 -2.55 -20.26 14.78
C ILE A 102 -2.87 -20.58 16.24
N THR A 103 -2.84 -21.86 16.59
CA THR A 103 -3.09 -22.30 17.96
C THR A 103 -1.89 -21.94 18.84
N GLU A 104 -2.12 -21.60 20.12
CA GLU A 104 -1.02 -21.34 21.08
C GLU A 104 -0.02 -22.49 21.14
N GLU A 105 -0.50 -23.74 21.02
CA GLU A 105 0.36 -24.93 20.95
C GLU A 105 1.28 -24.95 19.74
N GLU A 106 0.84 -24.41 18.60
CA GLU A 106 1.69 -24.28 17.40
C GLU A 106 2.72 -23.17 17.56
N LEU A 107 2.38 -22.06 18.22
CA LEU A 107 3.32 -20.99 18.53
C LEU A 107 4.44 -21.47 19.48
N GLN A 108 4.10 -22.27 20.48
CA GLN A 108 5.08 -22.83 21.43
C GLN A 108 6.03 -23.85 20.79
N LYS A 109 5.60 -24.53 19.71
CA LYS A 109 6.47 -25.46 18.96
C LYS A 109 7.57 -24.77 18.16
N HIS A 110 7.46 -23.45 17.96
CA HIS A 110 8.43 -22.68 17.20
C HIS A 110 9.14 -21.64 18.09
N PRO A 111 10.10 -22.05 18.94
CA PRO A 111 10.81 -21.12 19.80
C PRO A 111 11.61 -20.10 18.97
N PHE A 112 11.68 -18.88 19.49
CA PHE A 112 12.46 -17.81 18.86
C PHE A 112 13.96 -18.17 18.92
N THR A 113 14.55 -18.40 17.76
CA THR A 113 15.92 -18.87 17.61
C THR A 113 16.81 -17.75 17.05
N PHE A 114 18.12 -17.83 17.26
CA PHE A 114 19.09 -16.88 16.69
C PHE A 114 18.94 -16.70 15.17
N ARG A 115 18.53 -17.73 14.43
CA ARG A 115 18.23 -17.65 13.00
C ARG A 115 17.12 -16.64 12.70
N HIS A 116 16.11 -16.53 13.55
CA HIS A 116 15.03 -15.53 13.39
C HIS A 116 15.56 -14.10 13.54
N ILE A 117 16.55 -13.88 14.45
CA ILE A 117 17.22 -12.58 14.59
C ILE A 117 17.97 -12.23 13.30
N LEU A 118 18.69 -13.19 12.71
CA LEU A 118 19.41 -12.98 11.45
C LEU A 118 18.45 -12.62 10.30
N ILE A 119 17.30 -13.28 10.21
CA ILE A 119 16.27 -12.96 9.20
C ILE A 119 15.72 -11.55 9.40
N LEU A 120 15.46 -11.16 10.66
CA LEU A 120 15.04 -9.79 10.97
C LEU A 120 16.10 -8.76 10.59
N LEU A 121 17.38 -9.07 10.84
CA LEU A 121 18.49 -8.20 10.41
C LEU A 121 18.55 -8.07 8.88
N VAL A 122 18.38 -9.16 8.13
CA VAL A 122 18.28 -9.13 6.66
C VAL A 122 17.10 -8.26 6.22
N PHE A 123 15.96 -8.38 6.89
CA PHE A 123 14.78 -7.56 6.59
C PHE A 123 15.05 -6.07 6.83
N PHE A 124 15.58 -5.69 8.00
CA PHE A 124 15.88 -4.29 8.30
C PHE A 124 16.99 -3.73 7.39
N ALA A 125 18.04 -4.51 7.11
CA ALA A 125 19.07 -4.13 6.16
C ALA A 125 18.48 -3.90 4.76
N GLY A 126 17.56 -4.75 4.32
CA GLY A 126 16.84 -4.58 3.06
C GLY A 126 15.98 -3.32 3.01
N VAL A 127 15.28 -3.00 4.11
CA VAL A 127 14.50 -1.74 4.21
C VAL A 127 15.43 -0.52 4.13
N ILE A 128 16.58 -0.56 4.81
CA ILE A 128 17.57 0.52 4.73
C ILE A 128 18.11 0.64 3.31
N ALA A 129 18.47 -0.47 2.66
CA ALA A 129 18.95 -0.50 1.28
C ALA A 129 17.89 0.03 0.30
N LEU A 130 16.61 -0.31 0.50
CA LEU A 130 15.49 0.20 -0.28
C LEU A 130 15.40 1.73 -0.19
N VAL A 131 15.38 2.27 1.04
CA VAL A 131 15.28 3.74 1.25
C VAL A 131 16.49 4.44 0.63
N TYR A 132 17.68 3.92 0.85
CA TYR A 132 18.93 4.47 0.31
C TYR A 132 18.95 4.38 -1.23
N GLY A 133 18.61 3.25 -1.80
CA GLY A 133 18.57 3.01 -3.24
C GLY A 133 17.56 3.92 -3.96
N CYS A 134 16.34 4.03 -3.41
CA CYS A 134 15.34 4.94 -3.98
C CYS A 134 15.78 6.41 -3.90
N LYS A 135 16.41 6.84 -2.78
CA LYS A 135 16.79 8.24 -2.57
C LYS A 135 18.01 8.67 -3.40
N TYR A 136 19.04 7.83 -3.48
CA TYR A 136 20.33 8.23 -4.05
C TYR A 136 20.59 7.64 -5.44
N TYR A 137 20.01 6.48 -5.78
CA TYR A 137 20.24 5.78 -7.05
C TYR A 137 18.99 5.72 -7.94
N GLY A 138 17.86 6.27 -7.50
CA GLY A 138 16.63 6.28 -8.29
C GLY A 138 16.07 4.86 -8.55
N TRP A 139 16.26 3.93 -7.62
CA TRP A 139 15.75 2.56 -7.76
C TRP A 139 14.26 2.55 -8.02
N TYR A 140 13.86 1.70 -8.96
CA TYR A 140 12.49 1.53 -9.37
C TYR A 140 12.08 0.05 -9.30
N PHE A 141 11.03 -0.36 -9.98
CA PHE A 141 10.46 -1.72 -9.87
C PHE A 141 11.47 -2.84 -10.09
N THR A 142 12.41 -2.70 -11.03
CA THR A 142 13.40 -3.74 -11.36
C THR A 142 14.35 -3.99 -10.19
N GLU A 143 14.94 -2.93 -9.67
CA GLU A 143 15.91 -2.99 -8.57
C GLU A 143 15.22 -3.42 -7.26
N LEU A 144 14.00 -2.91 -7.02
CA LEU A 144 13.21 -3.30 -5.86
C LEU A 144 12.82 -4.78 -5.91
N SER A 145 12.44 -5.29 -7.09
CA SER A 145 12.13 -6.71 -7.26
C SER A 145 13.36 -7.59 -7.02
N ALA A 146 14.52 -7.17 -7.52
CA ALA A 146 15.79 -7.85 -7.29
C ALA A 146 16.17 -7.86 -5.81
N LEU A 147 16.02 -6.71 -5.12
CA LEU A 147 16.27 -6.60 -3.68
C LEU A 147 15.41 -7.58 -2.88
N PHE A 148 14.09 -7.60 -3.11
CA PHE A 148 13.20 -8.51 -2.40
C PHE A 148 13.49 -9.98 -2.69
N MET A 149 13.85 -10.32 -3.94
CA MET A 149 14.26 -11.68 -4.29
C MET A 149 15.53 -12.09 -3.54
N ILE A 150 16.54 -11.22 -3.50
CA ILE A 150 17.80 -11.47 -2.78
C ILE A 150 17.53 -11.64 -1.27
N MET A 151 16.72 -10.76 -0.68
CA MET A 151 16.33 -10.88 0.72
C MET A 151 15.65 -12.21 1.03
N GLY A 152 14.73 -12.65 0.16
CA GLY A 152 14.05 -13.93 0.28
C GLY A 152 15.01 -15.12 0.20
N LEU A 153 15.93 -15.11 -0.77
CA LEU A 153 16.92 -16.15 -0.95
C LEU A 153 17.91 -16.24 0.22
N ILE A 154 18.43 -15.09 0.69
CA ILE A 154 19.31 -15.05 1.86
C ILE A 154 18.58 -15.59 3.09
N SER A 155 17.33 -15.18 3.30
CA SER A 155 16.53 -15.67 4.42
C SER A 155 16.31 -17.18 4.36
N ALA A 156 16.02 -17.73 3.18
CA ALA A 156 15.86 -19.18 2.98
C ALA A 156 17.15 -19.96 3.26
N ILE A 157 18.31 -19.44 2.85
CA ILE A 157 19.63 -20.03 3.13
C ILE A 157 19.93 -19.99 4.62
N LEU A 158 19.64 -18.89 5.32
CA LEU A 158 19.83 -18.76 6.77
C LEU A 158 18.99 -19.74 7.59
N VAL A 159 17.79 -20.06 7.10
CA VAL A 159 16.94 -21.11 7.68
C VAL A 159 17.52 -22.50 7.44
N GLY A 160 18.37 -22.66 6.42
CA GLY A 160 18.96 -23.92 6.01
C GLY A 160 18.12 -24.71 5.01
N TRP A 161 17.30 -24.00 4.22
CA TRP A 161 16.51 -24.65 3.17
C TRP A 161 17.42 -25.15 2.03
N ASN A 162 17.11 -26.34 1.53
CA ASN A 162 17.76 -26.85 0.34
C ASN A 162 17.14 -26.22 -0.95
N PRO A 163 17.83 -26.28 -2.09
CA PRO A 163 17.35 -25.68 -3.34
C PRO A 163 15.93 -26.13 -3.75
N ASN A 164 15.58 -27.39 -3.50
CA ASN A 164 14.26 -27.91 -3.82
C ASN A 164 13.15 -27.29 -2.92
N GLN A 165 13.46 -27.03 -1.66
CA GLN A 165 12.53 -26.35 -0.74
C GLN A 165 12.33 -24.90 -1.18
N ILE A 166 13.40 -24.21 -1.56
CA ILE A 166 13.32 -22.85 -2.09
C ILE A 166 12.46 -22.83 -3.36
N ALA A 167 12.70 -23.73 -4.31
CA ALA A 167 11.94 -23.81 -5.54
C ALA A 167 10.43 -24.07 -5.30
N ARG A 168 10.10 -25.00 -4.41
CA ARG A 168 8.69 -25.27 -4.03
C ARG A 168 8.03 -24.09 -3.35
N SER A 169 8.75 -23.36 -2.50
CA SER A 169 8.23 -22.17 -1.85
C SER A 169 7.96 -21.04 -2.85
N LEU A 170 8.87 -20.85 -3.81
CA LEU A 170 8.67 -19.89 -4.91
C LEU A 170 7.47 -20.29 -5.79
N GLU A 171 7.35 -21.56 -6.16
CA GLU A 171 6.20 -22.08 -6.94
C GLU A 171 4.89 -21.78 -6.20
N LYS A 172 4.82 -22.09 -4.90
CA LYS A 172 3.64 -21.78 -4.08
C LYS A 172 3.34 -20.28 -4.08
N SER A 173 4.34 -19.45 -3.86
CA SER A 173 4.19 -17.98 -3.83
C SER A 173 3.70 -17.44 -5.17
N PHE A 174 4.21 -17.95 -6.30
CA PHE A 174 3.72 -17.57 -7.63
C PHE A 174 2.26 -17.98 -7.85
N ARG A 175 1.87 -19.15 -7.38
CA ARG A 175 0.48 -19.62 -7.44
C ARG A 175 -0.45 -18.72 -6.61
N ASP A 176 -0.05 -18.37 -5.40
CA ASP A 176 -0.84 -17.55 -4.48
C ASP A 176 -1.04 -16.12 -5.01
N ILE A 177 -0.05 -15.56 -5.75
CA ILE A 177 -0.11 -14.19 -6.28
C ILE A 177 -0.70 -14.11 -7.69
N SER A 178 -0.85 -15.24 -8.40
CA SER A 178 -1.25 -15.26 -9.81
C SER A 178 -2.59 -14.59 -10.09
N ALA A 179 -3.58 -14.81 -9.23
CA ALA A 179 -4.90 -14.17 -9.35
C ALA A 179 -4.80 -12.64 -9.25
N ALA A 180 -3.99 -12.12 -8.34
CA ALA A 180 -3.75 -10.68 -8.21
C ALA A 180 -3.05 -10.11 -9.44
N CYS A 181 -2.07 -10.82 -10.01
CA CYS A 181 -1.40 -10.41 -11.25
C CYS A 181 -2.38 -10.37 -12.43
N MET A 182 -3.27 -11.35 -12.56
CA MET A 182 -4.32 -11.36 -13.60
C MET A 182 -5.26 -10.17 -13.45
N MET A 183 -5.71 -9.85 -12.22
CA MET A 183 -6.57 -8.68 -11.97
C MET A 183 -5.88 -7.37 -12.36
N ILE A 184 -4.59 -7.22 -12.06
CA ILE A 184 -3.79 -6.06 -12.48
C ILE A 184 -3.72 -5.98 -14.01
N GLY A 185 -3.53 -7.12 -14.69
CA GLY A 185 -3.52 -7.21 -16.14
C GLY A 185 -4.83 -6.73 -16.77
N PHE A 186 -5.98 -7.18 -16.26
CA PHE A 186 -7.30 -6.72 -16.73
C PHE A 186 -7.52 -5.24 -16.47
N ALA A 187 -7.18 -4.75 -15.28
CA ALA A 187 -7.28 -3.33 -14.96
C ALA A 187 -6.41 -2.47 -15.90
N ARG A 188 -5.20 -2.93 -16.23
CA ARG A 188 -4.35 -2.26 -17.23
C ARG A 188 -4.93 -2.31 -18.63
N GLY A 189 -5.60 -3.39 -19.01
CA GLY A 189 -6.30 -3.54 -20.28
C GLY A 189 -7.40 -2.48 -20.46
N ILE A 190 -8.20 -2.23 -19.43
CA ILE A 190 -9.23 -1.18 -19.43
C ILE A 190 -8.59 0.19 -19.71
N LEU A 191 -7.49 0.50 -19.01
CA LEU A 191 -6.78 1.76 -19.19
C LEU A 191 -6.26 1.92 -20.64
N ILE A 192 -5.68 0.86 -21.22
CA ILE A 192 -5.18 0.89 -22.61
C ILE A 192 -6.31 1.13 -23.59
N VAL A 193 -7.46 0.46 -23.44
CA VAL A 193 -8.64 0.65 -24.32
C VAL A 193 -9.13 2.09 -24.24
N MET A 194 -9.23 2.68 -23.05
CA MET A 194 -9.64 4.07 -22.88
C MET A 194 -8.65 5.07 -23.51
N GLN A 195 -7.35 4.80 -23.39
CA GLN A 195 -6.30 5.62 -23.99
C GLN A 195 -6.32 5.52 -25.53
N THR A 196 -6.39 4.31 -26.07
CA THR A 196 -6.42 4.06 -27.52
C THR A 196 -7.69 4.61 -28.17
N GLY A 197 -8.83 4.56 -27.44
CA GLY A 197 -10.09 5.14 -27.87
C GLY A 197 -10.17 6.66 -27.73
N HIS A 198 -9.12 7.34 -27.24
CA HIS A 198 -9.12 8.78 -26.95
C HIS A 198 -10.27 9.25 -26.05
N ILE A 199 -10.81 8.33 -25.23
CA ILE A 199 -11.93 8.61 -24.31
C ILE A 199 -11.41 9.26 -23.02
N MET A 200 -10.16 8.92 -22.64
CA MET A 200 -9.57 9.32 -21.36
C MET A 200 -9.56 10.84 -21.19
N ASP A 201 -9.03 11.57 -22.18
CA ASP A 201 -8.89 13.03 -22.11
C ASP A 201 -10.25 13.72 -22.02
N THR A 202 -11.23 13.25 -22.81
CA THR A 202 -12.60 13.77 -22.79
C THR A 202 -13.26 13.52 -21.43
N PHE A 203 -13.07 12.33 -20.87
CA PHE A 203 -13.63 11.96 -19.58
C PHE A 203 -13.04 12.80 -18.45
N VAL A 204 -11.71 12.92 -18.40
CA VAL A 204 -10.99 13.71 -17.40
C VAL A 204 -11.36 15.18 -17.53
N TYR A 205 -11.36 15.74 -18.74
CA TYR A 205 -11.75 17.12 -18.97
C TYR A 205 -13.18 17.39 -18.50
N GLY A 206 -14.13 16.51 -18.84
CA GLY A 206 -15.53 16.62 -18.41
C GLY A 206 -15.71 16.59 -16.89
N MET A 207 -14.87 15.85 -16.17
CA MET A 207 -14.90 15.79 -14.71
C MET A 207 -14.31 17.04 -14.05
N PHE A 208 -13.31 17.68 -14.68
CA PHE A 208 -12.62 18.86 -14.13
C PHE A 208 -13.26 20.17 -14.55
N MET A 209 -13.96 20.22 -15.69
CA MET A 209 -14.60 21.43 -16.19
C MET A 209 -15.54 22.12 -15.19
N PRO A 210 -16.41 21.40 -14.45
CA PRO A 210 -17.29 22.03 -13.45
C PRO A 210 -16.56 22.68 -12.28
N LEU A 211 -15.32 22.24 -11.99
CA LEU A 211 -14.54 22.79 -10.88
C LEU A 211 -14.12 24.24 -11.12
N SER A 212 -14.03 24.66 -12.40
CA SER A 212 -13.62 26.02 -12.78
C SER A 212 -14.58 27.10 -12.30
N ALA A 213 -15.81 26.75 -12.10
CA ALA A 213 -16.85 27.69 -11.64
C ALA A 213 -16.95 27.77 -10.11
N LEU A 214 -16.19 26.96 -9.36
CA LEU A 214 -16.28 26.88 -7.90
C LEU A 214 -15.29 27.82 -7.20
N PRO A 215 -15.65 28.38 -6.03
CA PRO A 215 -14.70 29.05 -5.13
C PRO A 215 -13.58 28.10 -4.73
N GLN A 216 -12.38 28.64 -4.48
CA GLN A 216 -11.14 27.87 -4.25
C GLN A 216 -11.30 26.73 -3.22
N LEU A 217 -11.95 26.99 -2.08
CA LEU A 217 -12.15 25.97 -1.04
C LEU A 217 -13.08 24.85 -1.53
N ALA A 218 -14.21 25.22 -2.18
CA ALA A 218 -15.14 24.25 -2.73
C ALA A 218 -14.53 23.47 -3.90
N ALA A 219 -13.68 24.09 -4.71
CA ALA A 219 -12.95 23.44 -5.78
C ALA A 219 -11.97 22.37 -5.22
N ALA A 220 -11.30 22.64 -4.09
CA ALA A 220 -10.41 21.69 -3.45
C ALA A 220 -11.17 20.43 -2.95
N GLU A 221 -12.34 20.62 -2.32
CA GLU A 221 -13.19 19.50 -1.89
C GLU A 221 -13.76 18.71 -3.07
N ALA A 222 -14.25 19.41 -4.09
CA ALA A 222 -14.77 18.78 -5.31
C ALA A 222 -13.66 18.02 -6.05
N MET A 223 -12.43 18.52 -6.04
CA MET A 223 -11.26 17.85 -6.60
C MET A 223 -10.98 16.52 -5.91
N LEU A 224 -11.12 16.44 -4.58
CA LEU A 224 -11.00 15.18 -3.83
C LEU A 224 -12.00 14.14 -4.34
N ILE A 225 -13.26 14.56 -4.57
CA ILE A 225 -14.31 13.68 -5.10
C ILE A 225 -13.96 13.21 -6.50
N VAL A 226 -13.56 14.12 -7.38
CA VAL A 226 -13.19 13.82 -8.78
C VAL A 226 -12.00 12.86 -8.81
N GLN A 227 -10.96 13.11 -8.02
CA GLN A 227 -9.79 12.21 -7.94
C GLN A 227 -10.17 10.82 -7.42
N THR A 228 -11.10 10.74 -6.48
CA THR A 228 -11.61 9.46 -5.97
C THR A 228 -12.36 8.68 -7.04
N LEU A 229 -13.18 9.36 -7.86
CA LEU A 229 -13.86 8.74 -8.99
C LEU A 229 -12.89 8.30 -10.09
N LEU A 230 -11.88 9.13 -10.39
CA LEU A 230 -10.81 8.77 -11.33
C LEU A 230 -10.01 7.54 -10.86
N ASN A 231 -9.80 7.39 -9.57
CA ASN A 231 -9.09 6.23 -9.02
C ASN A 231 -9.83 4.91 -9.26
N PHE A 232 -11.14 4.95 -9.44
CA PHE A 232 -11.92 3.78 -9.86
C PHE A 232 -11.58 3.34 -11.29
N LEU A 233 -11.33 4.29 -12.19
CA LEU A 233 -10.98 4.02 -13.59
C LEU A 233 -9.48 3.78 -13.78
N ILE A 234 -8.65 4.53 -13.04
CA ILE A 234 -7.19 4.50 -13.12
C ILE A 234 -6.66 4.06 -11.75
N PRO A 235 -6.64 2.76 -11.43
CA PRO A 235 -6.20 2.25 -10.13
C PRO A 235 -4.67 2.28 -9.98
N SER A 236 -4.03 3.34 -10.45
CA SER A 236 -2.58 3.54 -10.42
C SER A 236 -2.30 5.00 -10.07
N GLY A 237 -1.70 5.24 -8.91
CA GLY A 237 -1.43 6.61 -8.45
C GLY A 237 -0.52 7.41 -9.38
N SER A 238 0.54 6.80 -9.93
CA SER A 238 1.40 7.45 -10.93
C SER A 238 0.66 7.66 -12.26
N GLY A 239 -0.11 6.67 -12.70
CA GLY A 239 -0.92 6.79 -13.93
C GLY A 239 -1.99 7.87 -13.80
N GLN A 240 -2.66 7.94 -12.65
CA GLN A 240 -3.63 8.99 -12.37
C GLN A 240 -2.97 10.38 -12.33
N ALA A 241 -1.81 10.51 -11.72
CA ALA A 241 -1.05 11.77 -11.69
C ALA A 241 -0.69 12.25 -13.11
N VAL A 242 -0.20 11.35 -13.97
CA VAL A 242 0.14 11.70 -15.37
C VAL A 242 -1.06 12.23 -16.14
N VAL A 243 -2.25 11.68 -15.91
CA VAL A 243 -3.47 12.07 -16.63
C VAL A 243 -4.11 13.33 -16.04
N SER A 244 -4.14 13.47 -14.72
CA SER A 244 -4.86 14.56 -14.04
C SER A 244 -4.01 15.81 -13.82
N MET A 245 -2.72 15.68 -13.56
CA MET A 245 -1.85 16.83 -13.22
C MET A 245 -1.71 17.88 -14.32
N PRO A 246 -1.63 17.55 -15.63
CA PRO A 246 -1.59 18.59 -16.67
C PRO A 246 -2.80 19.52 -16.70
N ILE A 247 -3.93 19.07 -16.15
CA ILE A 247 -5.19 19.82 -16.12
C ILE A 247 -5.33 20.65 -14.84
N MET A 248 -4.66 20.21 -13.75
CA MET A 248 -4.77 20.82 -12.43
C MET A 248 -3.96 22.12 -12.20
N PRO A 249 -2.71 22.29 -12.66
CA PRO A 249 -1.89 23.46 -12.39
C PRO A 249 -2.49 24.82 -12.75
N PRO A 250 -3.27 24.99 -13.83
CA PRO A 250 -3.88 26.27 -14.16
C PRO A 250 -4.77 26.86 -13.06
N TRP A 251 -5.22 26.04 -12.11
CA TRP A 251 -6.10 26.44 -11.01
C TRP A 251 -5.36 26.98 -9.79
N GLN A 252 -4.07 26.65 -9.66
CA GLN A 252 -3.22 27.05 -8.52
C GLN A 252 -2.52 28.37 -8.77
N THR A 253 -2.32 28.76 -10.02
CA THR A 253 -1.60 29.99 -10.40
C THR A 253 -2.47 31.24 -10.43
N CYS A 254 -3.79 31.12 -10.36
CA CYS A 254 -4.70 32.26 -10.34
C CYS A 254 -4.96 32.86 -8.94
N SER A 255 -4.21 32.43 -7.91
CA SER A 255 -4.44 32.83 -6.50
C SER A 255 -3.22 33.40 -5.79
N VAL A 256 -2.34 34.11 -6.50
CA VAL A 256 -1.31 34.97 -5.90
C VAL A 256 -1.52 36.40 -6.32
#